data_e048ba723f8d2c8cf09b95c8bda4639e
#
_entry.id   e048ba723f8d2c8cf09b95c8bda4639e
#
_cell.length_a   1.000
_cell.length_b   1.000
_cell.length_c   1.000
_cell.angle_alpha   90.00
_cell.angle_beta   90.00
_cell.angle_gamma   90.00
#
_symmetry.space_group_name_H-M   'P 1'
#
loop_
_entity.id
_entity.type
_entity.pdbx_description
1 polymer ?
#
loop_
_entity_poly.entity_id
_entity_poly.type
_entity_poly.pdbx_seq_one_letter_code
_entity_poly.pdbx_strand_id
1 'polypeptide(L)'
;MKEPIRKLEKRVEPTVLDRPVRLVVAALILRGPVDGAVSELEVLICQRKPDQPMSLKWEFPGGKIEPGEGSEEALIRELNEELGISAEIGRRVARIRHKYRNGGTIDLQFFVVRDFRGPLQNRIFNDMRWVPMATLPEYDFLAADLGLIRDLAEGKLL
;
A
#
# COMPACT_ATOMS: atom_id res chain seq x y z
N MET A 1 -22.82 25.49 31.29
CA MET A 1 -23.66 24.32 31.07
C MET A 1 -23.10 23.42 30.00
N LYS A 2 -22.65 23.99 28.92
CA LYS A 2 -22.04 23.18 27.84
C LYS A 2 -20.69 22.61 28.24
N GLU A 3 -19.95 23.29 29.09
CA GLU A 3 -18.61 22.89 29.51
C GLU A 3 -18.53 21.52 30.20
N PRO A 4 -19.46 21.21 31.15
CA PRO A 4 -19.44 19.89 31.77
C PRO A 4 -19.61 18.75 30.76
N ILE A 5 -20.46 18.93 29.77
CA ILE A 5 -20.74 17.94 28.75
C ILE A 5 -19.50 17.74 27.87
N ARG A 6 -18.85 18.83 27.46
CA ARG A 6 -17.62 18.75 26.66
C ARG A 6 -16.50 18.06 27.41
N LYS A 7 -16.37 18.33 28.70
CA LYS A 7 -15.35 17.69 29.52
C LYS A 7 -15.58 16.19 29.62
N LEU A 8 -16.81 15.76 29.72
CA LEU A 8 -17.17 14.36 29.75
C LEU A 8 -16.84 13.70 28.43
N GLU A 9 -17.16 14.33 27.31
CA GLU A 9 -16.85 13.80 25.99
C GLU A 9 -15.34 13.66 25.80
N LYS A 10 -14.55 14.61 26.25
CA LYS A 10 -13.10 14.56 26.14
C LYS A 10 -12.47 13.48 27.02
N ARG A 11 -13.14 13.09 28.09
CA ARG A 11 -12.63 12.09 29.03
C ARG A 11 -12.94 10.67 28.61
N VAL A 12 -13.90 10.50 27.72
CA VAL A 12 -14.24 9.17 27.22
C VAL A 12 -13.13 8.70 26.30
N GLU A 13 -12.55 7.56 26.62
CA GLU A 13 -11.55 6.95 25.77
C GLU A 13 -12.17 6.57 24.44
N PRO A 14 -11.47 6.82 23.31
CA PRO A 14 -11.98 6.39 22.02
C PRO A 14 -12.16 4.89 22.00
N THR A 15 -13.32 4.45 21.55
CA THR A 15 -13.53 3.03 21.31
C THR A 15 -12.76 2.59 20.06
N VAL A 16 -12.71 1.29 19.83
CA VAL A 16 -12.12 0.72 18.62
C VAL A 16 -12.71 1.37 17.36
N LEU A 17 -13.99 1.70 17.38
CA LEU A 17 -14.69 2.29 16.24
C LEU A 17 -14.37 3.77 16.04
N ASP A 18 -13.88 4.44 17.07
CA ASP A 18 -13.61 5.88 17.05
C ASP A 18 -12.16 6.22 16.73
N ARG A 19 -11.31 5.22 16.57
CA ARG A 19 -9.91 5.47 16.25
C ARG A 19 -9.78 6.03 14.84
N PRO A 20 -8.88 7.03 14.64
CA PRO A 20 -8.65 7.58 13.32
C PRO A 20 -8.27 6.51 12.31
N VAL A 21 -8.80 6.64 11.11
CA VAL A 21 -8.43 5.80 9.98
C VAL A 21 -7.10 6.32 9.43
N ARG A 22 -6.12 5.43 9.27
CA ARG A 22 -4.85 5.77 8.64
C ARG A 22 -5.01 5.70 7.13
N LEU A 23 -4.59 6.76 6.44
CA LEU A 23 -4.63 6.83 4.98
C LEU A 23 -3.28 6.37 4.44
N VAL A 24 -3.29 5.35 3.61
CA VAL A 24 -2.09 4.72 3.06
C VAL A 24 -2.22 4.57 1.55
N VAL A 25 -1.10 4.75 0.87
CA VAL A 25 -1.02 4.57 -0.59
C VAL A 25 0.04 3.54 -0.93
N ALA A 26 -0.18 2.79 -1.98
CA ALA A 26 0.78 1.79 -2.46
C ALA A 26 0.81 1.75 -3.99
N ALA A 27 1.94 1.32 -4.53
CA ALA A 27 2.17 1.28 -5.95
C ALA A 27 2.21 -0.15 -6.50
N LEU A 28 1.47 -0.37 -7.56
CA LEU A 28 1.64 -1.53 -8.41
C LEU A 28 2.60 -1.10 -9.52
N ILE A 29 3.89 -1.28 -9.29
CA ILE A 29 4.93 -0.95 -10.27
C ILE A 29 5.02 -2.10 -11.25
N LEU A 30 4.66 -1.82 -12.50
CA LEU A 30 4.53 -2.84 -13.53
C LEU A 30 5.66 -2.74 -14.55
N ARG A 31 6.09 -3.89 -15.05
CA ARG A 31 6.95 -3.96 -16.22
C ARG A 31 6.46 -5.03 -17.18
N GLY A 32 6.74 -4.85 -18.46
CA GLY A 32 6.31 -5.76 -19.51
C GLY A 32 5.72 -4.99 -20.68
N PRO A 33 5.22 -5.69 -21.70
CA PRO A 33 4.67 -5.02 -22.89
C PRO A 33 3.49 -4.14 -22.54
N VAL A 34 3.48 -2.90 -23.04
CA VAL A 34 2.39 -1.93 -22.78
C VAL A 34 1.07 -2.45 -23.35
N ASP A 35 1.14 -3.07 -24.52
CA ASP A 35 -0.04 -3.60 -25.21
C ASP A 35 -0.18 -5.11 -25.02
N GLY A 36 0.57 -5.68 -24.09
CA GLY A 36 0.53 -7.11 -23.80
C GLY A 36 -0.64 -7.49 -22.90
N ALA A 37 -0.91 -8.80 -22.86
CA ALA A 37 -1.87 -9.33 -21.91
C ALA A 37 -1.39 -9.13 -20.47
N VAL A 38 -2.30 -9.09 -19.50
CA VAL A 38 -1.96 -8.98 -18.08
C VAL A 38 -1.01 -10.11 -17.66
N SER A 39 -1.17 -11.30 -18.25
CA SER A 39 -0.29 -12.44 -18.00
C SER A 39 1.18 -12.21 -18.36
N GLU A 40 1.45 -11.21 -19.20
CA GLU A 40 2.83 -10.86 -19.60
C GLU A 40 3.45 -9.81 -18.68
N LEU A 41 2.67 -9.26 -17.73
CA LEU A 41 3.15 -8.24 -16.82
C LEU A 41 3.74 -8.85 -15.57
N GLU A 42 4.80 -8.20 -15.08
CA GLU A 42 5.35 -8.47 -13.76
C GLU A 42 5.11 -7.25 -12.88
N VAL A 43 4.98 -7.50 -11.59
CA VAL A 43 4.82 -6.46 -10.57
C VAL A 43 5.93 -6.57 -9.54
N LEU A 44 6.38 -5.42 -9.06
CA LEU A 44 7.39 -5.36 -7.99
C LEU A 44 6.74 -5.61 -6.64
N ILE A 45 7.22 -6.63 -5.93
CA ILE A 45 6.82 -6.90 -4.55
C ILE A 45 8.01 -6.72 -3.61
N CYS A 46 7.72 -6.31 -2.39
CA CYS A 46 8.73 -5.97 -1.39
C CYS A 46 8.47 -6.74 -0.10
N GLN A 47 9.53 -7.23 0.52
CA GLN A 47 9.42 -8.02 1.75
C GLN A 47 9.86 -7.19 2.96
N ARG A 48 9.05 -7.18 3.99
CA ARG A 48 9.35 -6.51 5.25
C ARG A 48 10.52 -7.19 5.94
N LYS A 49 11.30 -6.41 6.70
CA LYS A 49 12.45 -6.92 7.43
C LYS A 49 12.03 -7.81 8.61
N PRO A 50 12.92 -8.73 9.06
CA PRO A 50 12.58 -9.64 10.17
C PRO A 50 12.26 -8.93 11.48
N ASP A 51 12.84 -7.75 11.72
CA ASP A 51 12.69 -6.97 12.95
C ASP A 51 11.54 -5.96 12.93
N GLN A 52 10.77 -5.92 11.83
CA GLN A 52 9.60 -5.05 11.70
C GLN A 52 8.31 -5.78 12.14
N PRO A 53 7.26 -5.02 12.52
CA PRO A 53 5.93 -5.60 12.66
C PRO A 53 5.54 -6.30 11.36
N MET A 54 4.79 -7.40 11.45
CA MET A 54 4.42 -8.23 10.32
C MET A 54 5.66 -8.73 9.56
N SER A 55 6.61 -9.26 10.33
CA SER A 55 7.92 -9.71 9.88
C SER A 55 7.84 -10.61 8.66
N LEU A 56 8.68 -10.32 7.66
CA LEU A 56 8.86 -11.09 6.42
C LEU A 56 7.62 -11.22 5.54
N LYS A 57 6.55 -10.50 5.83
CA LYS A 57 5.40 -10.43 4.93
C LYS A 57 5.76 -9.62 3.69
N TRP A 58 5.13 -9.98 2.58
CA TRP A 58 5.27 -9.24 1.33
C TRP A 58 4.22 -8.15 1.24
N GLU A 59 4.55 -7.08 0.55
CA GLU A 59 3.71 -5.92 0.36
C GLU A 59 4.08 -5.20 -0.93
N PHE A 60 3.25 -4.22 -1.32
CA PHE A 60 3.61 -3.29 -2.38
C PHE A 60 4.22 -2.04 -1.76
N PRO A 61 5.21 -1.41 -2.43
CA PRO A 61 5.86 -0.22 -1.87
C PRO A 61 4.89 0.96 -1.76
N GLY A 62 5.07 1.77 -0.73
CA GLY A 62 4.21 2.90 -0.44
C GLY A 62 4.29 3.30 1.02
N GLY A 63 3.30 4.03 1.51
CA GLY A 63 3.28 4.46 2.89
C GLY A 63 2.14 5.40 3.22
N LYS A 64 2.25 6.07 4.35
CA LYS A 64 1.20 6.95 4.87
C LYS A 64 1.13 8.26 4.12
N ILE A 65 -0.10 8.74 3.92
CA ILE A 65 -0.34 10.10 3.45
C ILE A 65 -0.14 11.04 4.64
N GLU A 66 0.73 12.02 4.49
CA GLU A 66 0.99 13.01 5.53
C GLU A 66 -0.02 14.16 5.47
N PRO A 67 -0.22 14.90 6.57
CA PRO A 67 -1.13 16.05 6.56
C PRO A 67 -0.76 17.04 5.45
N GLY A 68 -1.76 17.44 4.68
CA GLY A 68 -1.57 18.39 3.57
C GLY A 68 -1.13 17.78 2.27
N GLU A 69 -0.84 16.46 2.23
CA GLU A 69 -0.50 15.78 0.99
C GLU A 69 -1.74 15.19 0.31
N GLY A 70 -1.73 15.20 -1.03
CA GLY A 70 -2.66 14.37 -1.80
C GLY A 70 -2.13 12.93 -1.90
N SER A 71 -2.99 12.01 -2.32
CA SER A 71 -2.63 10.59 -2.46
C SER A 71 -1.46 10.37 -3.40
N GLU A 72 -1.48 10.98 -4.56
CA GLU A 72 -0.42 10.82 -5.56
C GLU A 72 0.89 11.44 -5.10
N GLU A 73 0.83 12.61 -4.47
CA GLU A 73 2.01 13.28 -3.90
C GLU A 73 2.69 12.40 -2.84
N ALA A 74 1.89 11.80 -1.96
CA ALA A 74 2.39 10.90 -0.93
C ALA A 74 3.10 9.71 -1.55
N LEU A 75 2.52 9.13 -2.59
CA LEU A 75 3.09 7.97 -3.25
C LEU A 75 4.40 8.32 -3.95
N ILE A 76 4.46 9.46 -4.63
CA ILE A 76 5.71 9.95 -5.26
C ILE A 76 6.80 10.06 -4.20
N ARG A 77 6.49 10.67 -3.07
CA ARG A 77 7.44 10.85 -1.97
C ARG A 77 7.90 9.51 -1.41
N GLU A 78 6.97 8.60 -1.12
CA GLU A 78 7.30 7.30 -0.55
C GLU A 78 8.17 6.46 -1.49
N LEU A 79 7.86 6.43 -2.78
CA LEU A 79 8.66 5.69 -3.75
C LEU A 79 10.06 6.27 -3.92
N ASN A 80 10.19 7.58 -3.79
CA ASN A 80 11.51 8.21 -3.80
C ASN A 80 12.30 7.81 -2.55
N GLU A 81 11.68 7.85 -1.37
CA GLU A 81 12.33 7.49 -0.11
C GLU A 81 12.73 6.01 -0.07
N GLU A 82 11.87 5.12 -0.50
CA GLU A 82 12.07 3.67 -0.38
C GLU A 82 12.89 3.07 -1.51
N LEU A 83 12.71 3.56 -2.72
CA LEU A 83 13.26 2.96 -3.93
C LEU A 83 14.19 3.88 -4.73
N GLY A 84 14.29 5.14 -4.35
CA GLY A 84 15.15 6.10 -5.04
C GLY A 84 14.68 6.52 -6.43
N ILE A 85 13.41 6.33 -6.74
CA ILE A 85 12.86 6.63 -8.06
C ILE A 85 11.95 7.86 -8.03
N SER A 86 11.83 8.52 -9.17
CA SER A 86 10.84 9.56 -9.43
C SER A 86 9.73 8.94 -10.26
N ALA A 87 8.65 8.57 -9.61
CA ALA A 87 7.57 7.82 -10.24
C ALA A 87 6.54 8.74 -10.90
N GLU A 88 5.99 8.28 -12.01
CA GLU A 88 4.82 8.86 -12.66
C GLU A 88 3.61 8.03 -12.25
N ILE A 89 2.70 8.63 -11.47
CA ILE A 89 1.57 7.90 -10.91
C ILE A 89 0.46 7.78 -11.93
N GLY A 90 0.06 6.54 -12.21
CA GLY A 90 -1.03 6.25 -13.11
C GLY A 90 -2.39 6.21 -12.39
N ARG A 91 -3.32 5.43 -12.93
CA ARG A 91 -4.67 5.38 -12.38
C ARG A 91 -4.75 4.60 -11.07
N ARG A 92 -5.69 4.99 -10.22
CA ARG A 92 -6.03 4.20 -9.03
C ARG A 92 -6.88 3.00 -9.47
N VAL A 93 -6.45 1.81 -9.08
CA VAL A 93 -7.12 0.55 -9.47
C VAL A 93 -7.91 -0.08 -8.33
N ALA A 94 -7.59 0.28 -7.08
CA ALA A 94 -8.29 -0.29 -5.94
C ALA A 94 -8.23 0.66 -4.74
N ARG A 95 -9.23 0.56 -3.89
CA ARG A 95 -9.29 1.23 -2.59
C ARG A 95 -9.90 0.26 -1.61
N ILE A 96 -9.17 -0.04 -0.54
CA ILE A 96 -9.54 -1.08 0.41
C ILE A 96 -9.52 -0.50 1.82
N ARG A 97 -10.56 -0.79 2.59
CA ARG A 97 -10.61 -0.51 4.01
C ARG A 97 -10.39 -1.81 4.76
N HIS A 98 -9.38 -1.83 5.63
CA HIS A 98 -9.06 -3.01 6.41
C HIS A 98 -9.06 -2.68 7.90
N LYS A 99 -9.80 -3.48 8.69
CA LYS A 99 -9.84 -3.39 10.14
C LYS A 99 -8.93 -4.45 10.74
N TYR A 100 -8.01 -4.00 11.58
CA TYR A 100 -7.18 -4.92 12.35
C TYR A 100 -7.90 -5.33 13.63
N ARG A 101 -7.55 -6.47 14.20
CA ARG A 101 -8.15 -6.97 15.44
C ARG A 101 -7.96 -6.03 16.61
N ASN A 102 -6.86 -5.29 16.65
CA ASN A 102 -6.57 -4.31 17.69
C ASN A 102 -7.40 -3.03 17.56
N GLY A 103 -8.30 -2.97 16.59
CA GLY A 103 -9.21 -1.85 16.38
C GLY A 103 -8.71 -0.76 15.46
N GLY A 104 -7.48 -0.86 14.97
CA GLY A 104 -6.97 0.08 13.97
C GLY A 104 -7.62 -0.21 12.61
N THR A 105 -7.82 0.85 11.83
CA THR A 105 -8.33 0.75 10.46
C THR A 105 -7.40 1.50 9.52
N ILE A 106 -7.15 0.93 8.33
CA ILE A 106 -6.45 1.62 7.26
C ILE A 106 -7.37 1.76 6.06
N ASP A 107 -7.18 2.86 5.33
CA ASP A 107 -7.81 3.11 4.04
C ASP A 107 -6.66 3.11 3.04
N LEU A 108 -6.58 2.06 2.25
CA LEU A 108 -5.44 1.77 1.39
C LEU A 108 -5.82 1.94 -0.07
N GLN A 109 -5.09 2.80 -0.77
CA GLN A 109 -5.29 3.05 -2.19
C GLN A 109 -4.11 2.48 -2.98
N PHE A 110 -4.42 1.85 -4.10
CA PHE A 110 -3.42 1.26 -5.00
C PHE A 110 -3.44 1.97 -6.35
N PHE A 111 -2.26 2.40 -6.79
CA PHE A 111 -2.08 3.09 -8.07
C PHE A 111 -1.12 2.30 -8.96
N VAL A 112 -1.41 2.28 -10.25
CA VAL A 112 -0.51 1.71 -11.24
C VAL A 112 0.64 2.68 -11.50
N VAL A 113 1.87 2.15 -11.58
CA VAL A 113 3.06 2.90 -11.96
C VAL A 113 3.77 2.12 -13.05
N ARG A 114 3.78 2.65 -14.27
CA ARG A 114 4.48 2.02 -15.41
C ARG A 114 5.80 2.71 -15.71
N ASP A 115 5.90 4.01 -15.42
CA ASP A 115 7.05 4.83 -15.77
C ASP A 115 7.66 5.47 -14.55
N PHE A 116 8.97 5.45 -14.48
CA PHE A 116 9.73 6.13 -13.44
C PHE A 116 11.12 6.45 -13.93
N ARG A 117 11.76 7.41 -13.29
CA ARG A 117 13.15 7.81 -13.57
C ARG A 117 14.04 7.37 -12.43
N GLY A 118 15.27 7.07 -12.79
CA GLY A 118 16.30 6.66 -11.83
C GLY A 118 16.40 5.17 -11.69
N PRO A 119 17.56 4.67 -11.22
CA PRO A 119 17.73 3.25 -10.97
C PRO A 119 16.95 2.84 -9.72
N LEU A 120 16.25 1.73 -9.82
CA LEU A 120 15.49 1.18 -8.69
C LEU A 120 16.46 0.66 -7.64
N GLN A 121 16.35 1.18 -6.42
CA GLN A 121 17.22 0.83 -5.29
C GLN A 121 16.39 0.24 -4.17
N ASN A 122 16.91 -0.78 -3.51
CA ASN A 122 16.31 -1.29 -2.29
C ASN A 122 16.92 -0.58 -1.09
N ARG A 123 16.22 0.37 -0.52
CA ARG A 123 16.71 1.15 0.63
C ARG A 123 16.21 0.65 1.97
N ILE A 124 15.10 -0.07 2.02
CA ILE A 124 14.45 -0.41 3.28
C ILE A 124 13.96 -1.85 3.41
N PHE A 125 13.88 -2.61 2.33
CA PHE A 125 13.24 -3.93 2.35
C PHE A 125 14.24 -5.06 2.56
N ASN A 126 13.77 -6.17 3.13
CA ASN A 126 14.56 -7.38 3.25
C ASN A 126 14.86 -7.98 1.87
N ASP A 127 13.86 -7.97 1.00
CA ASP A 127 13.98 -8.47 -0.37
C ASP A 127 13.02 -7.72 -1.28
N MET A 128 13.33 -7.70 -2.57
CA MET A 128 12.45 -7.16 -3.61
C MET A 128 12.49 -8.11 -4.79
N ARG A 129 11.33 -8.35 -5.40
CA ARG A 129 11.21 -9.24 -6.56
C ARG A 129 10.24 -8.70 -7.58
N TRP A 130 10.58 -8.91 -8.84
CA TRP A 130 9.64 -8.80 -9.94
C TRP A 130 9.00 -10.17 -10.14
N VAL A 131 7.67 -10.23 -10.05
CA VAL A 131 6.97 -11.52 -10.17
C VAL A 131 5.79 -11.41 -11.13
N PRO A 132 5.48 -12.49 -11.87
CA PRO A 132 4.28 -12.52 -12.69
C PRO A 132 3.03 -12.41 -11.82
N MET A 133 2.02 -11.72 -12.31
CA MET A 133 0.76 -11.50 -11.57
C MET A 133 0.14 -12.80 -11.06
N ALA A 134 0.14 -13.85 -11.90
CA ALA A 134 -0.47 -15.12 -11.54
C ALA A 134 0.21 -15.81 -10.35
N THR A 135 1.46 -15.46 -10.04
CA THR A 135 2.22 -16.07 -8.95
C THR A 135 2.05 -15.36 -7.62
N LEU A 136 1.38 -14.21 -7.59
CA LEU A 136 1.20 -13.43 -6.36
C LEU A 136 0.64 -14.25 -5.17
N PRO A 137 -0.33 -15.15 -5.37
CA PRO A 137 -0.84 -15.96 -4.25
C PRO A 137 0.18 -16.91 -3.61
N GLU A 138 1.33 -17.13 -4.25
CA GLU A 138 2.39 -17.99 -3.71
C GLU A 138 3.22 -17.29 -2.63
N TYR A 139 3.06 -15.97 -2.46
CA TYR A 139 3.81 -15.17 -1.50
C TYR A 139 2.95 -14.85 -0.28
N ASP A 140 3.61 -14.77 0.88
CA ASP A 140 2.94 -14.50 2.15
C ASP A 140 2.71 -12.98 2.33
N PHE A 141 1.64 -12.49 1.72
CA PHE A 141 1.30 -11.06 1.74
C PHE A 141 0.65 -10.62 3.05
N LEU A 142 0.72 -9.32 3.32
CA LEU A 142 -0.03 -8.68 4.39
C LEU A 142 -1.52 -9.00 4.27
N ALA A 143 -2.18 -9.21 5.41
CA ALA A 143 -3.59 -9.55 5.44
C ALA A 143 -4.47 -8.54 4.68
N ALA A 144 -4.14 -7.26 4.79
CA ALA A 144 -4.89 -6.20 4.11
C ALA A 144 -4.88 -6.32 2.58
N ASP A 145 -3.87 -7.00 2.03
CA ASP A 145 -3.68 -7.10 0.57
C ASP A 145 -4.28 -8.37 -0.04
N LEU A 146 -4.73 -9.33 0.78
CA LEU A 146 -5.11 -10.65 0.27
C LEU A 146 -6.22 -10.63 -0.79
N GLY A 147 -7.22 -9.78 -0.62
CA GLY A 147 -8.29 -9.63 -1.61
C GLY A 147 -7.77 -9.09 -2.92
N LEU A 148 -6.90 -8.08 -2.85
CA LEU A 148 -6.27 -7.48 -4.03
C LEU A 148 -5.38 -8.51 -4.74
N ILE A 149 -4.62 -9.29 -4.00
CA ILE A 149 -3.74 -10.32 -4.56
C ILE A 149 -4.52 -11.30 -5.40
N ARG A 150 -5.67 -11.75 -4.90
CA ARG A 150 -6.54 -12.66 -5.64
C ARG A 150 -7.05 -12.02 -6.93
N ASP A 151 -7.54 -10.79 -6.84
CA ASP A 151 -8.07 -10.08 -8.00
C ASP A 151 -7.01 -9.81 -9.07
N LEU A 152 -5.80 -9.43 -8.65
CA LEU A 152 -4.68 -9.24 -9.57
C LEU A 152 -4.29 -10.55 -10.26
N ALA A 153 -4.22 -11.64 -9.50
CA ALA A 153 -3.84 -12.95 -10.04
C ALA A 153 -4.86 -13.47 -11.07
N GLU A 154 -6.12 -13.11 -10.88
CA GLU A 154 -7.20 -13.48 -11.79
C GLU A 154 -7.39 -12.50 -12.96
N GLY A 155 -6.57 -11.45 -13.03
CA GLY A 155 -6.60 -10.46 -14.11
C GLY A 155 -7.80 -9.51 -14.07
N LYS A 156 -8.42 -9.32 -12.92
CA LYS A 156 -9.65 -8.53 -12.81
C LYS A 156 -9.43 -7.00 -12.77
N LEU A 157 -8.29 -6.53 -12.34
CA LEU A 157 -8.05 -5.10 -12.08
C LEU A 157 -7.24 -4.39 -13.16
N LEU A 158 -6.56 -5.13 -14.00
CA LEU A 158 -5.65 -4.57 -15.00
C LEU A 158 -6.00 -4.94 -16.42
#